data_4c89e6ac02e987125e56f8911119121b
#
_entry.id   4c89e6ac02e987125e56f8911119121b
#
_cell.length_a   1.000
_cell.length_b   1.000
_cell.length_c   1.000
_cell.angle_alpha   90.00
_cell.angle_beta   90.00
_cell.angle_gamma   90.00
#
_symmetry.space_group_name_H-M   'P 1'
#
loop_
_entity.id
_entity.type
_entity.pdbx_description
1 polymer ?
#
loop_
_entity_poly.entity_id
_entity_poly.type
_entity_poly.pdbx_seq_one_letter_code
_entity_poly.pdbx_strand_id
1 'polypeptide(L)'
;MNRLIRGSGAGRLGLALVAGIVLLVLGGCAALTGTSRPAPVTVGQIVKWSHEGVPPQDIINLMQDSGTVYRLSAAQLAELKQKGVSDSVLNYMQQTYLSAVRENQARRDFAYWYWGPDGYWYGGPPYGW
;
A
#
# COMPACT_ATOMS: atom_id res chain seq x y z
N MET A 1 65.93 23.01 -34.85
CA MET A 1 65.92 22.74 -33.40
C MET A 1 64.49 22.57 -32.94
N ASN A 2 64.15 21.34 -32.69
CA ASN A 2 62.77 20.82 -32.40
C ASN A 2 62.36 21.14 -30.96
N ARG A 3 61.15 21.60 -30.75
CA ARG A 3 60.44 21.32 -29.51
C ARG A 3 59.00 20.89 -29.79
N LEU A 4 58.82 19.63 -29.59
CA LEU A 4 57.56 18.95 -29.55
C LEU A 4 56.66 19.47 -28.44
N ILE A 5 55.50 19.91 -28.81
CA ILE A 5 54.43 20.23 -27.85
C ILE A 5 53.64 18.91 -27.64
N ARG A 6 53.82 18.35 -26.48
CA ARG A 6 53.12 17.16 -26.01
C ARG A 6 51.76 17.61 -25.53
N GLY A 7 50.77 17.48 -26.38
CA GLY A 7 49.39 17.81 -26.10
C GLY A 7 48.73 16.85 -25.13
N SER A 8 48.11 17.39 -24.15
CA SER A 8 47.39 16.84 -23.02
C SER A 8 46.25 15.86 -23.38
N GLY A 9 46.53 14.57 -23.18
CA GLY A 9 45.48 13.57 -23.22
C GLY A 9 44.70 13.39 -21.90
N ALA A 10 45.13 14.10 -20.83
CA ALA A 10 44.57 13.90 -19.51
C ALA A 10 43.18 14.55 -19.28
N GLY A 11 42.85 15.60 -20.05
CA GLY A 11 41.56 16.31 -19.86
C GLY A 11 40.34 15.56 -20.41
N ARG A 12 40.52 14.75 -21.43
CA ARG A 12 39.42 14.01 -22.08
C ARG A 12 38.98 12.79 -21.30
N LEU A 13 39.93 12.13 -20.65
CA LEU A 13 39.63 10.97 -19.79
C LEU A 13 38.92 11.38 -18.49
N GLY A 14 39.29 12.50 -17.90
CA GLY A 14 38.64 13.06 -16.70
C GLY A 14 37.21 13.49 -16.96
N LEU A 15 36.94 14.13 -18.12
CA LEU A 15 35.58 14.56 -18.47
C LEU A 15 34.63 13.36 -18.73
N ALA A 16 35.13 12.30 -19.35
CA ALA A 16 34.37 11.09 -19.61
C ALA A 16 34.02 10.34 -18.31
N LEU A 17 34.89 10.29 -17.32
CA LEU A 17 34.66 9.68 -16.02
C LEU A 17 33.64 10.46 -15.20
N VAL A 18 33.70 11.79 -15.20
CA VAL A 18 32.72 12.64 -14.48
C VAL A 18 31.32 12.52 -15.10
N ALA A 19 31.23 12.52 -16.44
CA ALA A 19 29.97 12.32 -17.13
C ALA A 19 29.33 10.94 -16.84
N GLY A 20 30.14 9.87 -16.74
CA GLY A 20 29.66 8.54 -16.39
C GLY A 20 29.13 8.45 -14.96
N ILE A 21 29.76 9.10 -14.00
CA ILE A 21 29.29 9.12 -12.60
C ILE A 21 27.99 9.91 -12.44
N VAL A 22 27.86 11.05 -13.15
CA VAL A 22 26.62 11.86 -13.10
C VAL A 22 25.43 11.11 -13.69
N LEU A 23 25.61 10.32 -14.75
CA LEU A 23 24.56 9.48 -15.34
C LEU A 23 24.12 8.35 -14.42
N LEU A 24 25.05 7.77 -13.64
CA LEU A 24 24.73 6.72 -12.65
C LEU A 24 23.93 7.25 -11.47
N VAL A 25 24.16 8.49 -11.05
CA VAL A 25 23.41 9.10 -9.92
C VAL A 25 21.99 9.51 -10.32
N LEU A 26 21.77 9.92 -11.58
CA LEU A 26 20.44 10.30 -12.07
C LEU A 26 19.54 9.10 -12.39
N GLY A 27 20.09 7.91 -12.63
CA GLY A 27 19.32 6.69 -12.90
C GLY A 27 18.83 5.94 -11.65
N GLY A 28 19.32 6.30 -10.46
CA GLY A 28 19.08 5.53 -9.23
C GLY A 28 17.80 5.83 -8.46
N CYS A 29 17.05 6.89 -8.76
CA CYS A 29 15.90 7.30 -7.95
C CYS A 29 14.54 6.76 -8.42
N ALA A 30 14.44 6.07 -9.54
CA ALA A 30 13.17 5.57 -10.07
C ALA A 30 12.75 4.20 -9.51
N ALA A 31 13.63 3.50 -8.80
CA ALA A 31 13.37 2.13 -8.34
C ALA A 31 12.88 2.02 -6.88
N LEU A 32 12.80 3.12 -6.12
CA LEU A 32 12.51 3.08 -4.67
C LEU A 32 11.12 3.59 -4.27
N THR A 33 10.27 4.00 -5.21
CA THR A 33 8.92 4.48 -4.89
C THR A 33 7.80 3.52 -5.30
N GLY A 34 8.12 2.30 -5.67
CA GLY A 34 7.15 1.26 -5.86
C GLY A 34 6.80 0.61 -4.52
N THR A 35 6.04 1.29 -3.64
CA THR A 35 5.28 0.59 -2.61
C THR A 35 4.17 -0.21 -3.29
N SER A 36 4.55 -1.27 -4.00
CA SER A 36 3.57 -2.23 -4.50
C SER A 36 2.94 -2.88 -3.27
N ARG A 37 1.68 -2.53 -3.01
CA ARG A 37 0.89 -3.21 -2.00
C ARG A 37 0.99 -4.72 -2.25
N PRO A 38 1.25 -5.53 -1.22
CA PRO A 38 1.27 -6.97 -1.37
C PRO A 38 0.00 -7.48 -2.06
N ALA A 39 0.12 -8.55 -2.81
CA ALA A 39 -1.03 -9.16 -3.49
C ALA A 39 -2.14 -9.50 -2.48
N PRO A 40 -3.42 -9.36 -2.84
CA PRO A 40 -4.53 -9.70 -1.95
C PRO A 40 -4.43 -11.14 -1.46
N VAL A 41 -4.58 -11.33 -0.15
CA VAL A 41 -4.59 -12.66 0.48
C VAL A 41 -5.96 -13.31 0.25
N THR A 42 -5.98 -14.46 -0.39
CA THR A 42 -7.21 -15.19 -0.68
C THR A 42 -7.67 -16.07 0.49
N VAL A 43 -8.97 -16.36 0.57
CA VAL A 43 -9.52 -17.27 1.57
C VAL A 43 -8.88 -18.66 1.50
N GLY A 44 -8.58 -19.14 0.28
CA GLY A 44 -7.90 -20.42 0.07
C GLY A 44 -6.49 -20.47 0.67
N GLN A 45 -5.74 -19.36 0.57
CA GLN A 45 -4.42 -19.24 1.22
C GLN A 45 -4.53 -19.27 2.74
N ILE A 46 -5.52 -18.60 3.32
CA ILE A 46 -5.75 -18.60 4.77
C ILE A 46 -6.04 -20.02 5.26
N VAL A 47 -6.92 -20.76 4.59
CA VAL A 47 -7.21 -22.16 4.92
C VAL A 47 -5.93 -23.01 4.82
N LYS A 48 -5.17 -22.86 3.74
CA LYS A 48 -3.91 -23.59 3.55
C LYS A 48 -2.93 -23.33 4.69
N TRP A 49 -2.67 -22.08 5.03
CA TRP A 49 -1.76 -21.71 6.14
C TRP A 49 -2.26 -22.20 7.49
N SER A 50 -3.58 -22.20 7.73
CA SER A 50 -4.16 -22.75 8.94
C SER A 50 -3.91 -24.26 9.04
N HIS A 51 -4.00 -25.01 7.94
CA HIS A 51 -3.67 -26.43 7.89
C HIS A 51 -2.17 -26.72 8.04
N GLU A 52 -1.32 -25.82 7.55
CA GLU A 52 0.12 -25.89 7.69
C GLU A 52 0.62 -25.52 9.10
N GLY A 53 -0.29 -25.09 9.98
CA GLY A 53 0.04 -24.72 11.36
C GLY A 53 0.70 -23.37 11.51
N VAL A 54 0.55 -22.48 10.51
CA VAL A 54 1.03 -21.09 10.62
C VAL A 54 0.32 -20.40 11.78
N PRO A 55 1.06 -19.71 12.68
CA PRO A 55 0.46 -19.01 13.80
C PRO A 55 -0.63 -18.03 13.35
N PRO A 56 -1.79 -17.99 14.02
CA PRO A 56 -2.89 -17.09 13.65
C PRO A 56 -2.49 -15.63 13.52
N GLN A 57 -1.55 -15.17 14.35
CA GLN A 57 -1.06 -13.80 14.34
C GLN A 57 -0.29 -13.48 13.05
N ASP A 58 0.50 -14.43 12.55
CA ASP A 58 1.24 -14.25 11.30
C ASP A 58 0.30 -14.19 10.10
N ILE A 59 -0.75 -15.01 10.10
CA ILE A 59 -1.81 -14.94 9.09
C ILE A 59 -2.47 -13.55 9.12
N ILE A 60 -2.80 -13.04 10.30
CA ILE A 60 -3.40 -11.70 10.47
C ILE A 60 -2.46 -10.61 9.95
N ASN A 61 -1.16 -10.69 10.24
CA ASN A 61 -0.18 -9.73 9.74
C ASN A 61 -0.14 -9.70 8.21
N LEU A 62 -0.11 -10.87 7.56
CA LEU A 62 -0.17 -10.97 6.09
C LEU A 62 -1.46 -10.37 5.50
N MET A 63 -2.58 -10.57 6.18
CA MET A 63 -3.87 -9.98 5.80
C MET A 63 -3.85 -8.45 5.95
N GLN A 64 -3.24 -7.94 7.02
CA GLN A 64 -3.07 -6.50 7.27
C GLN A 64 -2.23 -5.85 6.17
N ASP A 65 -1.07 -6.42 5.87
CA ASP A 65 -0.15 -5.91 4.86
C ASP A 65 -0.79 -5.85 3.47
N SER A 66 -1.60 -6.86 3.13
CA SER A 66 -2.34 -6.90 1.87
C SER A 66 -3.52 -5.92 1.83
N GLY A 67 -4.05 -5.52 2.99
CA GLY A 67 -5.23 -4.68 3.12
C GLY A 67 -6.48 -5.28 2.47
N THR A 68 -6.57 -6.60 2.40
CA THR A 68 -7.70 -7.30 1.79
C THR A 68 -8.95 -7.20 2.66
N VAL A 69 -10.09 -6.89 2.05
CA VAL A 69 -11.40 -6.84 2.72
C VAL A 69 -12.19 -8.11 2.39
N TYR A 70 -12.64 -8.81 3.43
CA TYR A 70 -13.36 -10.08 3.29
C TYR A 70 -14.86 -9.87 3.50
N ARG A 71 -15.67 -10.10 2.45
CA ARG A 71 -17.13 -10.05 2.53
C ARG A 71 -17.65 -11.48 2.66
N LEU A 72 -17.78 -11.97 3.87
CA LEU A 72 -18.19 -13.34 4.17
C LEU A 72 -19.54 -13.36 4.89
N SER A 73 -20.39 -14.29 4.50
CA SER A 73 -21.62 -14.59 5.22
C SER A 73 -21.33 -15.41 6.49
N ALA A 74 -22.29 -15.46 7.41
CA ALA A 74 -22.18 -16.28 8.62
C ALA A 74 -21.95 -17.77 8.29
N ALA A 75 -22.59 -18.28 7.23
CA ALA A 75 -22.42 -19.66 6.78
C ALA A 75 -20.99 -19.91 6.29
N GLN A 76 -20.41 -18.98 5.52
CA GLN A 76 -19.02 -19.08 5.05
C GLN A 76 -18.02 -19.04 6.22
N LEU A 77 -18.27 -18.20 7.22
CA LEU A 77 -17.44 -18.17 8.43
C LEU A 77 -17.49 -19.47 9.21
N ALA A 78 -18.70 -20.06 9.35
CA ALA A 78 -18.87 -21.37 9.98
C ALA A 78 -18.13 -22.48 9.22
N GLU A 79 -18.17 -22.45 7.88
CA GLU A 79 -17.43 -23.38 7.03
C GLU A 79 -15.91 -23.23 7.21
N LEU A 80 -15.39 -21.99 7.25
CA LEU A 80 -13.98 -21.73 7.49
C LEU A 80 -13.53 -22.22 8.87
N LYS A 81 -14.36 -22.06 9.90
CA LYS A 81 -14.10 -22.63 11.22
C LYS A 81 -13.99 -24.15 11.19
N GLN A 82 -14.89 -24.83 10.47
CA GLN A 82 -14.85 -26.27 10.27
C GLN A 82 -13.58 -26.72 9.51
N LYS A 83 -13.07 -25.86 8.62
CA LYS A 83 -11.79 -26.05 7.92
C LYS A 83 -10.56 -25.71 8.77
N GLY A 84 -10.71 -25.49 10.07
CA GLY A 84 -9.59 -25.30 10.99
C GLY A 84 -9.04 -23.88 11.05
N VAL A 85 -9.71 -22.88 10.47
CA VAL A 85 -9.32 -21.48 10.63
C VAL A 85 -9.65 -21.01 12.05
N SER A 86 -8.68 -20.40 12.73
CA SER A 86 -8.83 -19.95 14.11
C SER A 86 -9.83 -18.81 14.28
N ASP A 87 -10.47 -18.71 15.44
CA ASP A 87 -11.45 -17.65 15.74
C ASP A 87 -10.83 -16.26 15.64
N SER A 88 -9.57 -16.08 15.99
CA SER A 88 -8.87 -14.79 15.86
C SER A 88 -8.76 -14.33 14.41
N VAL A 89 -8.45 -15.24 13.48
CA VAL A 89 -8.39 -14.95 12.04
C VAL A 89 -9.79 -14.63 11.50
N LEU A 90 -10.80 -15.42 11.87
CA LEU A 90 -12.20 -15.21 11.47
C LEU A 90 -12.72 -13.85 11.95
N ASN A 91 -12.45 -13.50 13.20
CA ASN A 91 -12.82 -12.19 13.76
C ASN A 91 -12.13 -11.05 13.01
N TYR A 92 -10.85 -11.21 12.67
CA TYR A 92 -10.14 -10.21 11.88
C TYR A 92 -10.76 -10.05 10.48
N MET A 93 -11.12 -11.15 9.80
CA MET A 93 -11.82 -11.10 8.51
C MET A 93 -13.14 -10.31 8.60
N GLN A 94 -13.93 -10.52 9.65
CA GLN A 94 -15.16 -9.74 9.87
C GLN A 94 -14.87 -8.24 10.11
N GLN A 95 -13.83 -7.93 10.89
CA GLN A 95 -13.45 -6.55 11.17
C GLN A 95 -13.05 -5.80 9.90
N THR A 96 -12.38 -6.43 8.94
CA THR A 96 -12.02 -5.80 7.67
C THR A 96 -13.25 -5.30 6.92
N TYR A 97 -14.32 -6.10 6.89
CA TYR A 97 -15.56 -5.71 6.25
C TYR A 97 -16.27 -4.57 7.00
N LEU A 98 -16.39 -4.68 8.32
CA LEU A 98 -17.04 -3.64 9.14
C LEU A 98 -16.31 -2.30 9.04
N SER A 99 -14.98 -2.32 9.02
CA SER A 99 -14.17 -1.12 8.86
C SER A 99 -14.38 -0.49 7.48
N ALA A 100 -14.41 -1.29 6.41
CA ALA A 100 -14.67 -0.82 5.06
C ALA A 100 -16.09 -0.21 4.92
N VAL A 101 -17.10 -0.79 5.59
CA VAL A 101 -18.46 -0.24 5.60
C VAL A 101 -18.50 1.11 6.32
N ARG A 102 -17.87 1.22 7.49
CA ARG A 102 -17.80 2.47 8.26
C ARG A 102 -17.07 3.57 7.48
N GLU A 103 -15.96 3.23 6.83
CA GLU A 103 -15.22 4.18 6.02
C GLU A 103 -16.04 4.68 4.82
N ASN A 104 -16.76 3.79 4.16
CA ASN A 104 -17.65 4.18 3.06
C ASN A 104 -18.84 5.02 3.54
N GLN A 105 -19.36 4.78 4.74
CA GLN A 105 -20.37 5.63 5.34
C GLN A 105 -19.82 7.02 5.64
N ALA A 106 -18.69 7.12 6.33
CA ALA A 106 -18.06 8.39 6.65
C ALA A 106 -17.76 9.23 5.40
N ARG A 107 -17.32 8.60 4.31
CA ARG A 107 -17.09 9.29 3.02
C ARG A 107 -18.39 9.81 2.40
N ARG A 108 -19.49 9.07 2.50
CA ARG A 108 -20.80 9.50 1.99
C ARG A 108 -21.36 10.65 2.83
N ASP A 109 -21.25 10.56 4.15
CA ASP A 109 -21.70 11.60 5.06
C ASP A 109 -20.92 12.89 4.82
N PHE A 110 -19.59 12.79 4.66
CA PHE A 110 -18.74 13.92 4.29
C PHE A 110 -19.13 14.53 2.94
N ALA A 111 -19.34 13.70 1.90
CA ALA A 111 -19.77 14.16 0.59
C ALA A 111 -21.15 14.83 0.65
N TYR A 112 -22.07 14.31 1.45
CA TYR A 112 -23.38 14.93 1.66
C TYR A 112 -23.28 16.29 2.32
N TRP A 113 -22.41 16.45 3.33
CA TRP A 113 -22.15 17.73 4.00
C TRP A 113 -21.52 18.78 3.08
N TYR A 114 -20.62 18.37 2.19
CA TYR A 114 -19.94 19.31 1.29
C TYR A 114 -20.67 19.55 -0.04
N TRP A 115 -21.42 18.57 -0.55
CA TRP A 115 -22.01 18.60 -1.86
C TRP A 115 -23.50 18.24 -1.87
N GLY A 116 -24.16 18.26 -0.72
CA GLY A 116 -25.59 17.95 -0.58
C GLY A 116 -26.46 18.82 -1.48
N PRO A 117 -27.71 18.38 -1.80
CA PRO A 117 -28.61 19.03 -2.75
C PRO A 117 -28.96 20.48 -2.40
N ASP A 118 -28.78 20.86 -1.14
CA ASP A 118 -28.98 22.23 -0.64
C ASP A 118 -27.67 23.02 -0.59
N GLY A 119 -26.68 22.65 -1.41
CA GLY A 119 -25.33 23.21 -1.52
C GLY A 119 -25.15 24.64 -1.02
N TYR A 120 -25.43 24.88 0.23
CA TYR A 120 -25.15 26.15 0.89
C TYR A 120 -23.64 26.27 1.06
N TRP A 121 -23.01 26.68 -0.01
CA TRP A 121 -21.73 27.35 0.02
C TRP A 121 -21.90 28.72 0.70
N TYR A 122 -22.48 28.74 1.88
CA TYR A 122 -22.31 29.87 2.78
C TYR A 122 -21.33 29.43 3.85
N GLY A 123 -20.05 29.47 3.42
CA GLY A 123 -18.94 29.42 4.33
C GLY A 123 -18.99 30.60 5.27
N GLY A 124 -19.35 30.33 6.46
CA GLY A 124 -19.02 31.10 7.64
C GLY A 124 -19.13 30.13 8.79
N PRO A 125 -18.08 29.99 9.62
CA PRO A 125 -18.30 29.35 10.90
C PRO A 125 -19.42 30.10 11.59
N PRO A 126 -20.32 29.42 12.36
CA PRO A 126 -21.30 30.10 13.17
C PRO A 126 -20.57 30.78 14.34
N TYR A 127 -19.93 31.91 14.04
CA TYR A 127 -19.54 32.85 15.07
C TYR A 127 -20.75 33.78 15.27
N GLY A 128 -21.59 33.36 16.12
CA GLY A 128 -22.70 34.16 16.63
C GLY A 128 -22.74 34.01 18.12
N TRP A 129 -22.01 34.93 18.83
CA TRP A 129 -22.22 35.37 20.22
C TRP A 129 -22.19 34.34 21.34
#